data_d4f174f4da6b526cf0c52fa0627ee85f
#
_entry.id   d4f174f4da6b526cf0c52fa0627ee85f
#
_cell.length_a   1.000
_cell.length_b   1.000
_cell.length_c   1.000
_cell.angle_alpha   90.00
_cell.angle_beta   90.00
_cell.angle_gamma   90.00
#
_symmetry.space_group_name_H-M   'P 1'
#
loop_
_entity.id
_entity.type
_entity.pdbx_description
1 polymer ?
#
loop_
_entity_poly.entity_id
_entity_poly.type
_entity_poly.pdbx_seq_one_letter_code
_entity_poly.pdbx_strand_id
1 'polypeptide(L)'
;MPVQIHTGIFARNSSLISNGNPEQLNNLFLEYPDTRFVLFHFSYPYTSQLFSLAKIFPNVKLDFCWVPMLSMNMAKKYLNEFFDLIPYNKLMWGGDSYTVEEAYGATCLAREIIAWVLTERVKNKEINSEKAIQIAYAILNQNASNFYGLI
;
A
#
# COMPACT_ATOMS: atom_id res chain seq x y z
N MET A 1 -13.30 10.03 -11.00
CA MET A 1 -12.11 10.50 -10.25
C MET A 1 -11.85 9.52 -9.11
N PRO A 2 -10.61 9.09 -8.84
CA PRO A 2 -10.30 8.25 -7.68
C PRO A 2 -10.44 9.03 -6.36
N VAL A 3 -10.80 8.32 -5.30
CA VAL A 3 -10.92 8.85 -3.93
C VAL A 3 -9.80 8.28 -3.08
N GLN A 4 -9.01 9.16 -2.45
CA GLN A 4 -7.96 8.80 -1.50
C GLN A 4 -8.50 8.93 -0.08
N ILE A 5 -8.28 7.90 0.74
CA ILE A 5 -8.75 7.88 2.12
C ILE A 5 -7.58 7.55 3.04
N HIS A 6 -7.30 8.46 3.96
CA HIS A 6 -6.38 8.21 5.07
C HIS A 6 -6.99 7.16 5.99
N THR A 7 -6.24 6.09 6.28
CA THR A 7 -6.64 5.04 7.22
C THR A 7 -5.50 4.68 8.17
N GLY A 8 -5.81 4.06 9.30
CA GLY A 8 -4.81 3.68 10.29
C GLY A 8 -4.32 4.82 11.15
N ILE A 9 -3.00 4.87 11.37
CA ILE A 9 -2.36 5.83 12.26
C ILE A 9 -2.47 7.27 11.74
N PHE A 10 -2.82 8.20 12.63
CA PHE A 10 -2.87 9.63 12.33
C PHE A 10 -1.57 10.32 12.74
N ALA A 11 -1.15 11.34 11.98
CA ALA A 11 0.03 12.14 12.28
C ALA A 11 -0.13 13.04 13.53
N ARG A 12 -1.36 13.23 14.00
CA ARG A 12 -1.65 14.10 15.15
C ARG A 12 -1.70 13.32 16.45
N ASN A 13 -1.19 13.94 17.53
CA ASN A 13 -1.33 13.40 18.87
C ASN A 13 -2.80 13.33 19.31
N SER A 14 -3.09 12.36 20.20
CA SER A 14 -4.42 12.22 20.85
C SER A 14 -5.57 11.89 19.92
N SER A 15 -5.33 11.20 18.81
CA SER A 15 -6.39 10.66 17.94
C SER A 15 -6.85 9.30 18.45
N LEU A 16 -8.17 9.03 18.36
CA LEU A 16 -8.70 7.70 18.62
C LEU A 16 -8.28 6.76 17.50
N ILE A 17 -7.54 5.72 17.85
CA ILE A 17 -7.04 4.73 16.86
C ILE A 17 -8.19 4.10 16.08
N SER A 18 -9.32 3.85 16.74
CA SER A 18 -10.52 3.27 16.11
C SER A 18 -11.05 4.08 14.93
N ASN A 19 -10.84 5.39 14.89
CA ASN A 19 -11.27 6.23 13.77
C ASN A 19 -10.51 5.94 12.48
N GLY A 20 -9.33 5.31 12.58
CA GLY A 20 -8.54 4.88 11.42
C GLY A 20 -8.85 3.46 10.96
N ASN A 21 -9.80 2.75 11.58
CA ASN A 21 -10.15 1.39 11.19
C ASN A 21 -10.84 1.36 9.81
N PRO A 22 -10.23 0.74 8.78
CA PRO A 22 -10.79 0.73 7.43
C PRO A 22 -12.08 -0.09 7.30
N GLU A 23 -12.40 -0.94 8.27
CA GLU A 23 -13.64 -1.72 8.31
C GLU A 23 -14.89 -0.84 8.31
N GLN A 24 -14.79 0.38 8.87
CA GLN A 24 -15.87 1.37 8.85
C GLN A 24 -16.25 1.82 7.43
N LEU A 25 -15.40 1.57 6.44
CA LEU A 25 -15.63 1.95 5.03
C LEU A 25 -16.36 0.86 4.22
N ASN A 26 -16.67 -0.29 4.81
CA ASN A 26 -17.35 -1.40 4.12
C ASN A 26 -18.59 -0.96 3.34
N ASN A 27 -19.50 -0.24 4.01
CA ASN A 27 -20.75 0.21 3.40
C ASN A 27 -20.49 1.19 2.24
N LEU A 28 -19.48 2.05 2.38
CA LEU A 28 -19.10 2.98 1.32
C LEU A 28 -18.68 2.23 0.04
N PHE A 29 -17.89 1.17 0.18
CA PHE A 29 -17.43 0.40 -0.98
C PHE A 29 -18.54 -0.41 -1.64
N LEU A 30 -19.51 -0.89 -0.86
CA LEU A 30 -20.70 -1.57 -1.38
C LEU A 30 -21.65 -0.62 -2.10
N GLU A 31 -21.84 0.57 -1.56
CA GLU A 31 -22.76 1.58 -2.12
C GLU A 31 -22.22 2.23 -3.40
N TYR A 32 -20.88 2.33 -3.51
CA TYR A 32 -20.21 2.98 -4.65
C TYR A 32 -19.25 2.05 -5.40
N PRO A 33 -19.75 0.94 -6.02
CA PRO A 33 -18.89 -0.09 -6.64
C PRO A 33 -18.09 0.43 -7.84
N ASP A 34 -18.57 1.45 -8.54
CA ASP A 34 -17.89 2.07 -9.68
C ASP A 34 -16.87 3.15 -9.29
N THR A 35 -16.88 3.55 -8.01
CA THR A 35 -15.90 4.52 -7.49
C THR A 35 -14.60 3.81 -7.14
N ARG A 36 -13.49 4.36 -7.62
CA ARG A 36 -12.15 3.83 -7.33
C ARG A 36 -11.61 4.44 -6.03
N PHE A 37 -11.30 3.59 -5.06
CA PHE A 37 -10.74 4.01 -3.76
C PHE A 37 -9.28 3.57 -3.63
N VAL A 38 -8.48 4.39 -2.93
CA VAL A 38 -7.15 3.99 -2.46
C VAL A 38 -7.03 4.30 -0.97
N LEU A 39 -6.62 3.30 -0.19
CA LEU A 39 -6.48 3.39 1.26
C LEU A 39 -5.00 3.48 1.63
N PHE A 40 -4.64 4.44 2.48
CA PHE A 40 -3.28 4.80 2.81
C PHE A 40 -2.73 4.05 4.03
N HIS A 41 -1.40 4.01 4.14
CA HIS A 41 -0.62 3.60 5.32
C HIS A 41 -0.79 2.14 5.74
N PHE A 42 -1.20 1.24 4.81
CA PHE A 42 -1.60 -0.11 5.17
C PHE A 42 -2.54 -0.18 6.39
N SER A 43 -3.23 0.92 6.67
CA SER A 43 -4.16 1.07 7.81
C SER A 43 -3.56 0.67 9.17
N TYR A 44 -2.24 0.76 9.36
CA TYR A 44 -1.65 0.36 10.63
C TYR A 44 -2.37 1.02 11.83
N PRO A 45 -2.80 0.26 12.88
CA PRO A 45 -2.53 -1.15 13.15
C PRO A 45 -3.53 -2.17 12.55
N TYR A 46 -4.50 -1.75 11.73
CA TYR A 46 -5.60 -2.57 11.18
C TYR A 46 -5.25 -3.21 9.83
N THR A 47 -3.99 -3.61 9.64
CA THR A 47 -3.49 -4.09 8.34
C THR A 47 -4.20 -5.34 7.84
N SER A 48 -4.54 -6.28 8.72
CA SER A 48 -5.24 -7.52 8.34
C SER A 48 -6.68 -7.25 7.87
N GLN A 49 -7.38 -6.30 8.51
CA GLN A 49 -8.70 -5.84 8.06
C GLN A 49 -8.61 -5.18 6.68
N LEU A 50 -7.59 -4.30 6.50
CA LEU A 50 -7.34 -3.67 5.21
C LEU A 50 -7.12 -4.70 4.09
N PHE A 51 -6.29 -5.71 4.34
CA PHE A 51 -6.00 -6.73 3.34
C PHE A 51 -7.24 -7.55 2.99
N SER A 52 -8.08 -7.85 3.99
CA SER A 52 -9.37 -8.50 3.77
C SER A 52 -10.27 -7.64 2.87
N LEU A 53 -10.37 -6.33 3.14
CA LEU A 53 -11.12 -5.39 2.30
C LEU A 53 -10.58 -5.34 0.87
N ALA A 54 -9.28 -5.17 0.71
CA ALA A 54 -8.66 -5.12 -0.61
C ALA A 54 -8.81 -6.43 -1.39
N LYS A 55 -8.92 -7.58 -0.71
CA LYS A 55 -9.19 -8.88 -1.32
C LYS A 55 -10.63 -8.98 -1.83
N ILE A 56 -11.60 -8.48 -1.06
CA ILE A 56 -13.03 -8.60 -1.34
C ILE A 56 -13.48 -7.53 -2.35
N PHE A 57 -13.04 -6.29 -2.20
CA PHE A 57 -13.51 -5.16 -3.00
C PHE A 57 -12.60 -4.91 -4.22
N PRO A 58 -13.08 -5.14 -5.47
CA PRO A 58 -12.27 -4.92 -6.67
C PRO A 58 -11.91 -3.45 -6.89
N ASN A 59 -12.75 -2.51 -6.44
CA ASN A 59 -12.60 -1.07 -6.56
C ASN A 59 -11.68 -0.44 -5.51
N VAL A 60 -11.15 -1.23 -4.55
CA VAL A 60 -10.21 -0.80 -3.52
C VAL A 60 -8.78 -1.15 -3.88
N LYS A 61 -7.90 -0.17 -3.84
CA LYS A 61 -6.44 -0.30 -3.94
C LYS A 61 -5.76 0.25 -2.69
N LEU A 62 -4.49 -0.07 -2.54
CA LEU A 62 -3.70 0.24 -1.35
C LEU A 62 -2.50 1.10 -1.72
N ASP A 63 -2.15 2.00 -0.82
CA ASP A 63 -0.87 2.68 -0.82
C ASP A 63 -0.15 2.44 0.51
N PHE A 64 1.14 2.10 0.45
CA PHE A 64 1.89 1.82 1.66
C PHE A 64 2.82 2.98 2.08
N CYS A 65 2.46 4.21 1.70
CA CYS A 65 3.09 5.42 2.22
C CYS A 65 3.18 5.39 3.76
N TRP A 66 4.19 6.05 4.32
CA TRP A 66 4.58 6.06 5.73
C TRP A 66 5.07 4.72 6.31
N VAL A 67 4.54 3.59 5.91
CA VAL A 67 4.88 2.28 6.52
C VAL A 67 6.38 2.00 6.53
N PRO A 68 7.14 2.28 5.45
CA PRO A 68 8.61 2.19 5.46
C PRO A 68 9.29 3.07 6.50
N MET A 69 8.77 4.28 6.72
CA MET A 69 9.32 5.25 7.67
C MET A 69 8.96 4.90 9.12
N LEU A 70 7.79 4.32 9.36
CA LEU A 70 7.38 3.90 10.69
C LEU A 70 8.24 2.74 11.21
N SER A 71 8.49 1.73 10.37
CA SER A 71 9.34 0.60 10.71
C SER A 71 9.65 -0.24 9.47
N MET A 72 10.91 -0.33 9.12
CA MET A 72 11.36 -1.20 8.00
C MET A 72 11.00 -2.67 8.21
N ASN A 73 11.11 -3.18 9.43
CA ASN A 73 10.78 -4.58 9.74
C ASN A 73 9.29 -4.86 9.59
N MET A 74 8.46 -3.95 10.07
CA MET A 74 7.01 -4.02 9.91
C MET A 74 6.62 -3.92 8.43
N ALA A 75 7.24 -3.01 7.68
CA ALA A 75 7.00 -2.84 6.25
C ALA A 75 7.34 -4.11 5.46
N LYS A 76 8.49 -4.76 5.75
CA LYS A 76 8.87 -6.04 5.15
C LYS A 76 7.86 -7.14 5.46
N LYS A 77 7.43 -7.25 6.73
CA LYS A 77 6.42 -8.22 7.15
C LYS A 77 5.12 -8.05 6.40
N TYR A 78 4.57 -6.83 6.40
CA TYR A 78 3.28 -6.56 5.76
C TYR A 78 3.34 -6.64 4.23
N LEU A 79 4.45 -6.26 3.62
CA LEU A 79 4.60 -6.40 2.18
C LEU A 79 4.66 -7.89 1.76
N ASN A 80 5.28 -8.76 2.56
CA ASN A 80 5.22 -10.21 2.35
C ASN A 80 3.80 -10.74 2.49
N GLU A 81 3.10 -10.39 3.56
CA GLU A 81 1.71 -10.79 3.78
C GLU A 81 0.78 -10.29 2.65
N PHE A 82 1.01 -9.05 2.17
CA PHE A 82 0.30 -8.52 1.02
C PHE A 82 0.45 -9.41 -0.22
N PHE A 83 1.68 -9.80 -0.58
CA PHE A 83 1.93 -10.62 -1.77
C PHE A 83 1.36 -12.04 -1.66
N ASP A 84 1.15 -12.55 -0.45
CA ASP A 84 0.52 -13.86 -0.25
C ASP A 84 -1.00 -13.81 -0.50
N LEU A 85 -1.63 -12.66 -0.25
CA LEU A 85 -3.08 -12.52 -0.23
C LEU A 85 -3.66 -11.76 -1.43
N ILE A 86 -2.92 -10.78 -1.97
CA ILE A 86 -3.45 -9.74 -2.83
C ILE A 86 -2.60 -9.60 -4.10
N PRO A 87 -3.21 -9.44 -5.27
CA PRO A 87 -2.47 -9.19 -6.51
C PRO A 87 -1.68 -7.88 -6.46
N TYR A 88 -0.42 -7.90 -6.93
CA TYR A 88 0.49 -6.74 -6.88
C TYR A 88 -0.02 -5.49 -7.61
N ASN A 89 -0.95 -5.63 -8.55
CA ASN A 89 -1.56 -4.51 -9.26
C ASN A 89 -2.53 -3.69 -8.38
N LYS A 90 -2.77 -4.12 -7.15
CA LYS A 90 -3.56 -3.39 -6.15
C LYS A 90 -2.72 -2.51 -5.22
N LEU A 91 -1.40 -2.60 -5.28
CA LEU A 91 -0.50 -1.81 -4.45
C LEU A 91 0.14 -0.68 -5.24
N MET A 92 0.20 0.49 -4.61
CA MET A 92 0.91 1.67 -5.09
C MET A 92 1.86 2.19 -4.03
N TRP A 93 2.80 3.02 -4.44
CA TRP A 93 3.67 3.79 -3.58
C TRP A 93 3.44 5.28 -3.83
N GLY A 94 3.04 6.01 -2.79
CA GLY A 94 3.05 7.46 -2.70
C GLY A 94 3.90 7.90 -1.51
N GLY A 95 4.44 9.10 -1.55
CA GLY A 95 5.28 9.61 -0.47
C GLY A 95 4.48 10.05 0.76
N ASP A 96 3.37 10.73 0.53
CA ASP A 96 2.58 11.43 1.55
C ASP A 96 3.47 12.28 2.47
N SER A 97 4.32 13.11 1.86
CA SER A 97 5.42 13.81 2.49
C SER A 97 5.20 15.32 2.46
N TYR A 98 5.68 16.02 3.49
CA TYR A 98 5.58 17.47 3.62
C TYR A 98 6.75 18.22 2.99
N THR A 99 7.92 17.57 2.86
CA THR A 99 9.15 18.16 2.32
C THR A 99 9.76 17.30 1.23
N VAL A 100 10.63 17.90 0.42
CA VAL A 100 11.36 17.21 -0.64
C VAL A 100 12.32 16.17 -0.08
N GLU A 101 12.99 16.49 1.04
CA GLU A 101 13.91 15.59 1.72
C GLU A 101 13.19 14.36 2.28
N GLU A 102 12.02 14.56 2.88
CA GLU A 102 11.19 13.48 3.35
C GLU A 102 10.73 12.59 2.19
N ALA A 103 10.24 13.18 1.10
CA ALA A 103 9.82 12.45 -0.09
C ALA A 103 10.96 11.61 -0.69
N TYR A 104 12.18 12.17 -0.76
CA TYR A 104 13.36 11.45 -1.22
C TYR A 104 13.72 10.28 -0.28
N GLY A 105 13.84 10.55 1.03
CA GLY A 105 14.18 9.54 2.02
C GLY A 105 13.16 8.41 2.08
N ALA A 106 11.86 8.74 2.10
CA ALA A 106 10.77 7.77 2.08
C ALA A 106 10.81 6.87 0.84
N THR A 107 11.10 7.46 -0.34
CA THR A 107 11.21 6.71 -1.59
C THR A 107 12.43 5.77 -1.58
N CYS A 108 13.57 6.20 -1.02
CA CYS A 108 14.73 5.31 -0.86
C CYS A 108 14.40 4.10 0.02
N LEU A 109 13.75 4.31 1.18
CA LEU A 109 13.32 3.23 2.07
C LEU A 109 12.31 2.29 1.40
N ALA A 110 11.34 2.83 0.69
CA ALA A 110 10.34 2.01 -0.02
C ALA A 110 11.00 1.11 -1.07
N ARG A 111 11.92 1.66 -1.87
CA ARG A 111 12.67 0.89 -2.88
C ARG A 111 13.51 -0.21 -2.24
N GLU A 112 14.19 0.08 -1.13
CA GLU A 112 14.99 -0.91 -0.39
C GLU A 112 14.11 -2.06 0.12
N ILE A 113 12.96 -1.75 0.72
CA ILE A 113 12.05 -2.75 1.27
C ILE A 113 11.44 -3.62 0.16
N ILE A 114 10.98 -3.00 -0.93
CA ILE A 114 10.45 -3.73 -2.10
C ILE A 114 11.52 -4.65 -2.68
N ALA A 115 12.74 -4.13 -2.88
CA ALA A 115 13.85 -4.94 -3.39
C ALA A 115 14.19 -6.11 -2.47
N TRP A 116 14.23 -5.87 -1.15
CA TRP A 116 14.51 -6.91 -0.18
C TRP A 116 13.45 -8.02 -0.22
N VAL A 117 12.16 -7.66 -0.13
CA VAL A 117 11.06 -8.64 -0.12
C VAL A 117 11.03 -9.46 -1.42
N LEU A 118 11.16 -8.80 -2.57
CA LEU A 118 11.14 -9.50 -3.85
C LEU A 118 12.38 -10.38 -4.06
N THR A 119 13.53 -9.96 -3.55
CA THR A 119 14.76 -10.78 -3.59
C THR A 119 14.61 -12.06 -2.78
N GLU A 120 14.02 -11.98 -1.57
CA GLU A 120 13.77 -13.19 -0.76
C GLU A 120 12.79 -14.13 -1.49
N ARG A 121 11.76 -13.63 -2.14
CA ARG A 121 10.83 -14.44 -2.94
C ARG A 121 11.50 -15.11 -4.15
N VAL A 122 12.47 -14.43 -4.78
CA VAL A 122 13.28 -15.04 -5.85
C VAL A 122 14.17 -16.15 -5.29
N LYS A 123 14.86 -15.93 -4.16
CA LYS A 123 15.68 -16.95 -3.49
C LYS A 123 14.88 -18.19 -3.11
N ASN A 124 13.64 -17.97 -2.63
CA ASN A 124 12.70 -19.04 -2.28
C ASN A 124 12.06 -19.72 -3.50
N LYS A 125 12.38 -19.26 -4.73
CA LYS A 125 11.83 -19.78 -5.99
C LYS A 125 10.30 -19.60 -6.13
N GLU A 126 9.71 -18.63 -5.43
CA GLU A 126 8.30 -18.27 -5.55
C GLU A 126 8.03 -17.50 -6.84
N ILE A 127 8.98 -16.67 -7.25
CA ILE A 127 8.96 -15.90 -8.51
C ILE A 127 10.36 -15.91 -9.14
N ASN A 128 10.47 -15.60 -10.43
CA ASN A 128 11.74 -15.37 -11.08
C ASN A 128 12.17 -13.90 -11.01
N SER A 129 13.43 -13.61 -11.36
CA SER A 129 13.99 -12.24 -11.30
C SER A 129 13.27 -11.26 -12.24
N GLU A 130 12.85 -11.70 -13.41
CA GLU A 130 12.10 -10.87 -14.37
C GLU A 130 10.77 -10.43 -13.77
N LYS A 131 10.03 -11.37 -13.15
CA LYS A 131 8.78 -11.08 -12.46
C LYS A 131 8.97 -10.15 -11.28
N ALA A 132 10.06 -10.29 -10.52
CA ALA A 132 10.39 -9.39 -9.42
C ALA A 132 10.58 -7.94 -9.90
N ILE A 133 11.32 -7.73 -10.99
CA ILE A 133 11.52 -6.41 -11.59
C ILE A 133 10.18 -5.82 -12.08
N GLN A 134 9.36 -6.63 -12.76
CA GLN A 134 8.03 -6.22 -13.20
C GLN A 134 7.15 -5.75 -12.03
N ILE A 135 7.13 -6.50 -10.92
CA ILE A 135 6.36 -6.16 -9.72
C ILE A 135 6.87 -4.85 -9.11
N ALA A 136 8.19 -4.70 -8.94
CA ALA A 136 8.78 -3.49 -8.40
C ALA A 136 8.41 -2.25 -9.23
N TYR A 137 8.54 -2.34 -10.55
CA TYR A 137 8.15 -1.26 -11.46
C TYR A 137 6.65 -0.94 -11.38
N ALA A 138 5.81 -1.98 -11.31
CA ALA A 138 4.38 -1.79 -11.19
C ALA A 138 4.00 -1.01 -9.92
N ILE A 139 4.55 -1.37 -8.76
CA ILE A 139 4.24 -0.72 -7.48
C ILE A 139 4.76 0.72 -7.44
N LEU A 140 5.99 0.93 -7.90
CA LEU A 140 6.65 2.22 -7.81
C LEU A 140 6.18 3.25 -8.86
N ASN A 141 5.52 2.80 -9.95
CA ASN A 141 5.14 3.67 -11.04
C ASN A 141 3.83 3.27 -11.72
N GLN A 142 3.77 2.10 -12.39
CA GLN A 142 2.73 1.76 -13.36
C GLN A 142 1.33 1.67 -12.74
N ASN A 143 1.21 1.13 -11.52
CA ASN A 143 -0.08 0.97 -10.87
C ASN A 143 -0.72 2.32 -10.56
N ALA A 144 0.06 3.30 -10.10
CA ALA A 144 -0.41 4.66 -9.84
C ALA A 144 -0.75 5.38 -11.16
N SER A 145 0.13 5.30 -12.16
CA SER A 145 -0.09 5.91 -13.48
C SER A 145 -1.40 5.43 -14.11
N ASN A 146 -1.65 4.13 -14.10
CA ASN A 146 -2.90 3.54 -14.62
C ASN A 146 -4.12 3.91 -13.77
N PHE A 147 -3.97 3.95 -12.45
CA PHE A 147 -5.07 4.22 -11.53
C PHE A 147 -5.55 5.67 -11.61
N TYR A 148 -4.62 6.60 -11.73
CA TYR A 148 -4.92 8.03 -11.80
C TYR A 148 -5.07 8.55 -13.24
N GLY A 149 -4.71 7.79 -14.25
CA GLY A 149 -4.75 8.21 -15.65
C GLY A 149 -3.72 9.30 -15.96
N LEU A 150 -2.47 9.08 -15.52
CA LEU A 150 -1.39 10.07 -15.64
C LEU A 150 -0.63 9.99 -16.97
N ILE A 151 -0.92 9.00 -17.81
CA ILE A 151 -0.30 8.76 -19.13
C ILE A 151 -1.37 8.37 -20.11
#